data_a636d6619eadbcab5c6e179d07bc2a14
#
_entry.id   a636d6619eadbcab5c6e179d07bc2a14
#
_cell.length_a   1.000
_cell.length_b   1.000
_cell.length_c   1.000
_cell.angle_alpha   90.00
_cell.angle_beta   90.00
_cell.angle_gamma   90.00
#
_symmetry.space_group_name_H-M   'P 1'
#
loop_
_entity.id
_entity.type
_entity.pdbx_description
1 polymer ?
#
loop_
_entity_poly.entity_id
_entity_poly.type
_entity_poly.pdbx_seq_one_letter_code
_entity_poly.pdbx_strand_id
1 'polypeptide(L)'
;AVILESVKPIRTRVPETFLTLEWIFTIIFTLEYLLRIYSHPKPLRYMASFLGIIDLLAILPTYLGLFFDQATFLLTIRAFRLLRMFRILKLTRYVIEANYLMKALKNSFYKITIFFGVVLSLVLLLGTLMYMVEGQESGFTSIPQSIYWSIVTITTVGYGDIAPATTLGKLIAAVAMLTGYSIIAVPTGIISVEIG
;
A
#
# COMPACT_ATOMS: atom_id res chain seq x y z
N ALA A 1 -9.17 -13.92 -10.57
CA ALA A 1 -10.62 -13.65 -10.61
C ALA A 1 -10.88 -12.15 -10.40
N VAL A 2 -10.63 -11.55 -9.22
CA VAL A 2 -10.98 -10.16 -8.88
C VAL A 2 -10.43 -9.12 -9.88
N ILE A 3 -9.17 -9.25 -10.32
CA ILE A 3 -8.55 -8.33 -11.29
C ILE A 3 -9.26 -8.41 -12.64
N LEU A 4 -9.55 -9.61 -13.13
CA LEU A 4 -10.23 -9.82 -14.41
C LEU A 4 -11.71 -9.40 -14.35
N GLU A 5 -12.36 -9.53 -13.19
CA GLU A 5 -13.73 -9.06 -12.95
C GLU A 5 -13.83 -7.53 -13.02
N SER A 6 -12.75 -6.79 -12.73
CA SER A 6 -12.73 -5.33 -12.83
C SER A 6 -12.80 -4.81 -14.27
N VAL A 7 -12.43 -5.65 -15.24
CA VAL A 7 -12.44 -5.32 -16.68
C VAL A 7 -13.84 -5.53 -17.25
N LYS A 8 -14.57 -4.44 -17.50
CA LYS A 8 -15.98 -4.47 -17.98
C LYS A 8 -16.25 -5.48 -19.11
N PRO A 9 -15.49 -5.51 -20.25
CA PRO A 9 -15.77 -6.42 -21.35
C PRO A 9 -15.60 -7.91 -21.00
N ILE A 10 -14.75 -8.25 -20.03
CA ILE A 10 -14.57 -9.63 -19.59
C ILE A 10 -15.71 -10.05 -18.66
N ARG A 11 -16.08 -9.17 -17.73
CA ARG A 11 -17.17 -9.39 -16.78
C ARG A 11 -18.52 -9.65 -17.47
N THR A 12 -18.80 -8.93 -18.56
CA THR A 12 -20.06 -9.09 -19.30
C THR A 12 -20.13 -10.36 -20.11
N ARG A 13 -18.99 -10.94 -20.54
CA ARG A 13 -18.94 -12.17 -21.31
C ARG A 13 -19.19 -13.44 -20.51
N VAL A 14 -18.70 -13.49 -19.27
CA VAL A 14 -18.73 -14.72 -18.46
C VAL A 14 -19.07 -14.43 -16.99
N PRO A 15 -20.21 -13.82 -16.68
CA PRO A 15 -20.56 -13.43 -15.32
C PRO A 15 -20.71 -14.62 -14.37
N GLU A 16 -21.32 -15.73 -14.85
CA GLU A 16 -21.55 -16.94 -14.05
C GLU A 16 -20.25 -17.65 -13.67
N THR A 17 -19.26 -17.65 -14.56
CA THR A 17 -17.95 -18.25 -14.27
C THR A 17 -17.24 -17.55 -13.12
N PHE A 18 -17.33 -16.22 -13.05
CA PHE A 18 -16.72 -15.46 -11.95
C PHE A 18 -17.43 -15.74 -10.63
N LEU A 19 -18.74 -15.85 -10.64
CA LEU A 19 -19.54 -16.18 -9.45
C LEU A 19 -19.23 -17.59 -8.94
N THR A 20 -19.14 -18.55 -9.85
CA THR A 20 -18.79 -19.94 -9.52
C THR A 20 -17.38 -20.04 -8.93
N LEU A 21 -16.39 -19.40 -9.55
CA LEU A 21 -15.02 -19.36 -9.04
C LEU A 21 -14.96 -18.69 -7.66
N GLU A 22 -15.72 -17.63 -7.45
CA GLU A 22 -15.78 -16.95 -6.17
C GLU A 22 -16.29 -17.88 -5.06
N TRP A 23 -17.36 -18.61 -5.31
CA TRP A 23 -17.90 -19.58 -4.36
C TRP A 23 -16.92 -20.73 -4.09
N ILE A 24 -16.28 -21.26 -5.12
CA ILE A 24 -15.25 -22.31 -4.95
C ILE A 24 -14.14 -21.82 -4.01
N PHE A 25 -13.56 -20.65 -4.28
CA PHE A 25 -12.52 -20.10 -3.40
C PHE A 25 -13.03 -19.80 -2.00
N THR A 26 -14.25 -19.28 -1.87
CA THR A 26 -14.82 -18.98 -0.55
C THR A 26 -15.02 -20.24 0.27
N ILE A 27 -15.53 -21.32 -0.32
CA ILE A 27 -15.69 -22.62 0.35
C ILE A 27 -14.33 -23.18 0.77
N ILE A 28 -13.34 -23.18 -0.13
CA ILE A 28 -11.98 -23.66 0.19
C ILE A 28 -11.39 -22.87 1.36
N PHE A 29 -11.48 -21.54 1.34
CA PHE A 29 -10.95 -20.70 2.40
C PHE A 29 -11.74 -20.82 3.71
N THR A 30 -13.03 -21.08 3.64
CA THR A 30 -13.84 -21.34 4.83
C THR A 30 -13.42 -22.66 5.48
N LEU A 31 -13.27 -23.72 4.71
CA LEU A 31 -12.78 -25.01 5.20
C LEU A 31 -11.38 -24.87 5.82
N GLU A 32 -10.49 -24.18 5.13
CA GLU A 32 -9.13 -23.88 5.63
C GLU A 32 -9.18 -23.14 6.98
N TYR A 33 -10.03 -22.11 7.11
CA TYR A 33 -10.18 -21.35 8.34
C TYR A 33 -10.73 -22.20 9.49
N LEU A 34 -11.76 -22.99 9.23
CA LEU A 34 -12.35 -23.89 10.23
C LEU A 34 -11.35 -24.96 10.70
N LEU A 35 -10.60 -25.57 9.77
CA LEU A 35 -9.56 -26.55 10.11
C LEU A 35 -8.46 -25.92 10.98
N ARG A 36 -8.09 -24.68 10.70
CA ARG A 36 -7.10 -23.94 11.50
C ARG A 36 -7.61 -23.63 12.90
N ILE A 37 -8.86 -23.20 13.04
CA ILE A 37 -9.49 -22.99 14.34
C ILE A 37 -9.51 -24.30 15.14
N TYR A 38 -9.89 -25.40 14.50
CA TYR A 38 -9.94 -26.72 15.14
C TYR A 38 -8.57 -27.23 15.56
N SER A 39 -7.55 -27.04 14.74
CA SER A 39 -6.17 -27.51 14.99
C SER A 39 -5.38 -26.63 15.96
N HIS A 40 -5.88 -25.43 16.29
CA HIS A 40 -5.11 -24.51 17.13
C HIS A 40 -5.37 -24.74 18.62
N PRO A 41 -4.33 -24.85 19.48
CA PRO A 41 -4.48 -25.10 20.92
C PRO A 41 -5.34 -24.07 21.67
N LYS A 42 -5.40 -22.84 21.14
CA LYS A 42 -6.20 -21.73 21.68
C LYS A 42 -6.98 -21.05 20.54
N PRO A 43 -8.17 -21.60 20.16
CA PRO A 43 -8.90 -21.15 18.97
C PRO A 43 -9.31 -19.68 19.02
N LEU A 44 -9.78 -19.17 20.15
CA LEU A 44 -10.15 -17.76 20.31
C LEU A 44 -8.96 -16.81 20.13
N ARG A 45 -7.77 -17.21 20.60
CA ARG A 45 -6.55 -16.41 20.40
C ARG A 45 -6.14 -16.40 18.93
N TYR A 46 -6.36 -17.52 18.21
CA TYR A 46 -6.12 -17.57 16.78
C TYR A 46 -7.07 -16.63 16.02
N MET A 47 -8.35 -16.68 16.31
CA MET A 47 -9.36 -15.81 15.66
C MET A 47 -9.04 -14.32 15.85
N ALA A 48 -8.56 -13.92 17.03
CA ALA A 48 -8.14 -12.55 17.34
C ALA A 48 -6.72 -12.22 16.85
N SER A 49 -5.97 -13.18 16.30
CA SER A 49 -4.62 -12.94 15.76
C SER A 49 -4.69 -12.24 14.40
N PHE A 50 -3.61 -11.55 14.04
CA PHE A 50 -3.48 -10.89 12.73
C PHE A 50 -3.80 -11.83 11.56
N LEU A 51 -3.30 -13.07 11.60
CA LEU A 51 -3.54 -14.07 10.58
C LEU A 51 -5.00 -14.59 10.59
N GLY A 52 -5.60 -14.75 11.76
CA GLY A 52 -7.00 -15.14 11.91
C GLY A 52 -7.97 -14.09 11.37
N ILE A 53 -7.66 -12.80 11.61
CA ILE A 53 -8.42 -11.67 11.05
C ILE A 53 -8.32 -11.63 9.53
N ILE A 54 -7.13 -11.85 8.96
CA ILE A 54 -6.96 -11.93 7.49
C ILE A 54 -7.79 -13.08 6.90
N ASP A 55 -7.79 -14.25 7.54
CA ASP A 55 -8.60 -15.39 7.07
C ASP A 55 -10.10 -15.06 7.11
N LEU A 56 -10.57 -14.43 8.19
CA LEU A 56 -11.95 -13.99 8.31
C LEU A 56 -12.32 -12.95 7.25
N LEU A 57 -11.49 -11.92 7.06
CA LEU A 57 -11.70 -10.88 6.04
C LEU A 57 -11.69 -11.44 4.61
N ALA A 58 -11.01 -12.55 4.37
CA ALA A 58 -10.97 -13.19 3.07
C ALA A 58 -12.31 -13.87 2.68
N ILE A 59 -13.10 -14.32 3.65
CA ILE A 59 -14.36 -15.04 3.44
C ILE A 59 -15.60 -14.18 3.69
N LEU A 60 -15.52 -13.25 4.65
CA LEU A 60 -16.62 -12.43 5.14
C LEU A 60 -17.39 -11.67 4.03
N PRO A 61 -16.74 -11.03 3.04
CA PRO A 61 -17.43 -10.26 2.02
C PRO A 61 -18.44 -11.05 1.19
N THR A 62 -18.14 -12.31 0.88
CA THR A 62 -19.03 -13.16 0.09
C THR A 62 -20.29 -13.56 0.89
N TYR A 63 -20.12 -13.87 2.18
CA TYR A 63 -21.26 -14.20 3.04
C TYR A 63 -22.11 -12.97 3.36
N LEU A 64 -21.51 -11.82 3.62
CA LEU A 64 -22.26 -10.57 3.83
C LEU A 64 -23.06 -10.18 2.58
N GLY A 65 -22.54 -10.45 1.37
CA GLY A 65 -23.27 -10.22 0.13
C GLY A 65 -24.56 -11.01 -0.02
N LEU A 66 -24.77 -12.09 0.75
CA LEU A 66 -26.03 -12.85 0.77
C LEU A 66 -27.12 -12.18 1.62
N PHE A 67 -26.72 -11.42 2.64
CA PHE A 67 -27.67 -10.83 3.60
C PHE A 67 -28.13 -9.42 3.21
N PHE A 68 -27.35 -8.73 2.37
CA PHE A 68 -27.68 -7.37 1.98
C PHE A 68 -28.30 -7.35 0.58
N ASP A 69 -29.59 -6.97 0.51
CA ASP A 69 -30.34 -6.86 -0.73
C ASP A 69 -29.80 -5.72 -1.61
N GLN A 70 -29.77 -5.92 -2.93
CA GLN A 70 -29.06 -5.06 -3.90
C GLN A 70 -29.63 -3.63 -4.03
N ALA A 71 -30.82 -3.36 -3.55
CA ALA A 71 -31.51 -2.12 -3.81
C ALA A 71 -31.07 -0.93 -2.95
N THR A 72 -30.58 -1.13 -1.74
CA THR A 72 -30.42 -0.05 -0.76
C THR A 72 -28.97 0.41 -0.51
N PHE A 73 -27.95 -0.36 -0.94
CA PHE A 73 -26.55 -0.09 -0.57
C PHE A 73 -25.53 -0.31 -1.69
N LEU A 74 -25.67 0.36 -2.82
CA LEU A 74 -24.70 0.26 -3.94
C LEU A 74 -23.25 0.58 -3.53
N LEU A 75 -23.04 1.51 -2.60
CA LEU A 75 -21.71 1.85 -2.08
C LEU A 75 -21.16 0.73 -1.17
N THR A 76 -21.99 0.12 -0.34
CA THR A 76 -21.62 -0.97 0.57
C THR A 76 -21.22 -2.22 -0.21
N ILE A 77 -21.95 -2.57 -1.27
CA ILE A 77 -21.62 -3.69 -2.15
C ILE A 77 -20.28 -3.46 -2.86
N ARG A 78 -19.99 -2.22 -3.27
CA ARG A 78 -18.67 -1.87 -3.84
C ARG A 78 -17.55 -2.03 -2.82
N ALA A 79 -17.77 -1.61 -1.56
CA ALA A 79 -16.81 -1.77 -0.47
C ALA A 79 -16.54 -3.26 -0.17
N PHE A 80 -17.57 -4.10 -0.08
CA PHE A 80 -17.40 -5.54 0.12
C PHE A 80 -16.65 -6.21 -1.03
N ARG A 81 -16.84 -5.73 -2.27
CA ARG A 81 -16.06 -6.21 -3.41
C ARG A 81 -14.56 -5.87 -3.27
N LEU A 82 -14.23 -4.67 -2.76
CA LEU A 82 -12.85 -4.28 -2.49
C LEU A 82 -12.23 -5.12 -1.37
N LEU A 83 -13.01 -5.47 -0.33
CA LEU A 83 -12.53 -6.34 0.75
C LEU A 83 -12.08 -7.73 0.27
N ARG A 84 -12.58 -8.21 -0.88
CA ARG A 84 -12.10 -9.47 -1.50
C ARG A 84 -10.60 -9.43 -1.86
N MET A 85 -10.02 -8.22 -2.03
CA MET A 85 -8.58 -8.08 -2.28
C MET A 85 -7.74 -8.55 -1.08
N PHE A 86 -8.28 -8.55 0.14
CA PHE A 86 -7.58 -9.07 1.32
C PHE A 86 -7.23 -10.56 1.22
N ARG A 87 -7.87 -11.32 0.30
CA ARG A 87 -7.47 -12.70 -0.02
C ARG A 87 -6.00 -12.82 -0.44
N ILE A 88 -5.44 -11.76 -1.05
CA ILE A 88 -4.04 -11.74 -1.45
C ILE A 88 -3.09 -11.75 -0.24
N LEU A 89 -3.55 -11.19 0.90
CA LEU A 89 -2.77 -11.18 2.14
C LEU A 89 -2.58 -12.59 2.75
N LYS A 90 -3.36 -13.59 2.31
CA LYS A 90 -3.12 -15.00 2.72
C LYS A 90 -1.78 -15.52 2.20
N LEU A 91 -1.22 -14.94 1.14
CA LEU A 91 0.11 -15.28 0.61
C LEU A 91 1.24 -14.93 1.60
N THR A 92 1.02 -13.96 2.50
CA THR A 92 2.03 -13.56 3.50
C THR A 92 2.44 -14.69 4.44
N ARG A 93 1.63 -15.73 4.57
CA ARG A 93 1.93 -16.90 5.42
C ARG A 93 3.06 -17.78 4.89
N TYR A 94 3.28 -17.77 3.59
CA TYR A 94 4.30 -18.62 2.95
C TYR A 94 5.70 -18.03 3.02
N VAL A 95 5.83 -16.83 3.57
CA VAL A 95 7.13 -16.16 3.69
C VAL A 95 7.71 -16.45 5.07
N ILE A 96 8.26 -17.67 5.24
CA ILE A 96 9.02 -18.05 6.46
C ILE A 96 10.19 -17.07 6.67
N GLU A 97 10.78 -16.59 5.61
CA GLU A 97 11.84 -15.59 5.59
C GLU A 97 11.38 -14.20 6.07
N ALA A 98 10.07 -13.91 6.09
CA ALA A 98 9.53 -12.66 6.63
C ALA A 98 9.90 -12.45 8.11
N ASN A 99 10.13 -13.51 8.86
CA ASN A 99 10.57 -13.38 10.25
C ASN A 99 12.00 -12.80 10.37
N TYR A 100 12.89 -13.16 9.46
CA TYR A 100 14.24 -12.59 9.40
C TYR A 100 14.19 -11.12 9.00
N LEU A 101 13.43 -10.79 7.96
CA LEU A 101 13.22 -9.41 7.54
C LEU A 101 12.54 -8.57 8.63
N MET A 102 11.53 -9.11 9.30
CA MET A 102 10.86 -8.43 10.41
C MET A 102 11.78 -8.19 11.59
N LYS A 103 12.68 -9.12 11.90
CA LYS A 103 13.70 -8.96 12.94
C LYS A 103 14.69 -7.86 12.56
N ALA A 104 15.21 -7.88 11.33
CA ALA A 104 16.09 -6.84 10.83
C ALA A 104 15.44 -5.45 10.86
N LEU A 105 14.18 -5.34 10.41
CA LEU A 105 13.41 -4.09 10.48
C LEU A 105 13.22 -3.60 11.93
N LYS A 106 12.89 -4.49 12.86
CA LYS A 106 12.76 -4.13 14.28
C LYS A 106 14.08 -3.63 14.87
N ASN A 107 15.18 -4.28 14.56
CA ASN A 107 16.51 -3.87 15.02
C ASN A 107 16.93 -2.50 14.44
N SER A 108 16.53 -2.24 13.19
CA SER A 108 16.83 -1.00 12.49
C SER A 108 15.78 0.10 12.69
N PHE A 109 14.69 -0.16 13.43
CA PHE A 109 13.53 0.73 13.50
C PHE A 109 13.91 2.15 13.94
N TYR A 110 14.75 2.30 14.95
CA TYR A 110 15.19 3.61 15.44
C TYR A 110 16.02 4.37 14.38
N LYS A 111 16.95 3.67 13.71
CA LYS A 111 17.76 4.24 12.63
C LYS A 111 16.88 4.72 11.45
N ILE A 112 15.92 3.87 11.07
CA ILE A 112 14.95 4.16 10.00
C ILE A 112 14.06 5.36 10.37
N THR A 113 13.58 5.45 11.61
CA THR A 113 12.73 6.54 12.07
C THR A 113 13.45 7.89 12.04
N ILE A 114 14.71 7.93 12.51
CA ILE A 114 15.54 9.14 12.44
C ILE A 114 15.75 9.55 10.98
N PHE A 115 16.09 8.59 10.13
CA PHE A 115 16.30 8.83 8.72
C PHE A 115 15.04 9.42 8.04
N PHE A 116 13.88 8.82 8.28
CA PHE A 116 12.59 9.34 7.79
C PHE A 116 12.30 10.76 8.31
N GLY A 117 12.62 11.05 9.56
CA GLY A 117 12.48 12.39 10.13
C GLY A 117 13.34 13.43 9.40
N VAL A 118 14.57 13.08 9.07
CA VAL A 118 15.47 13.93 8.29
C VAL A 118 14.94 14.17 6.87
N VAL A 119 14.50 13.09 6.19
CA VAL A 119 13.92 13.18 4.84
C VAL A 119 12.67 14.03 4.83
N LEU A 120 11.77 13.84 5.82
CA LEU A 120 10.56 14.64 5.94
C LEU A 120 10.89 16.14 6.14
N SER A 121 11.85 16.45 7.00
CA SER A 121 12.32 17.84 7.21
C SER A 121 12.87 18.45 5.92
N LEU A 122 13.64 17.67 5.16
CA LEU A 122 14.19 18.11 3.87
C LEU A 122 13.07 18.37 2.83
N VAL A 123 12.08 17.49 2.75
CA VAL A 123 10.92 17.63 1.86
C VAL A 123 10.13 18.90 2.19
N LEU A 124 9.87 19.16 3.48
CA LEU A 124 9.17 20.35 3.93
C LEU A 124 9.95 21.63 3.58
N LEU A 125 11.25 21.63 3.82
CA LEU A 125 12.13 22.74 3.51
C LEU A 125 12.16 23.02 2.00
N LEU A 126 12.42 22.00 1.19
CA LEU A 126 12.46 22.15 -0.27
C LEU A 126 11.11 22.58 -0.85
N GLY A 127 10.01 22.00 -0.36
CA GLY A 127 8.67 22.40 -0.79
C GLY A 127 8.37 23.85 -0.47
N THR A 128 8.73 24.32 0.72
CA THR A 128 8.54 25.71 1.11
C THR A 128 9.42 26.65 0.28
N LEU A 129 10.69 26.29 0.04
CA LEU A 129 11.60 27.07 -0.82
C LEU A 129 11.06 27.16 -2.25
N MET A 130 10.60 26.07 -2.83
CA MET A 130 10.06 26.07 -4.19
C MET A 130 8.77 26.90 -4.31
N TYR A 131 7.91 26.87 -3.30
CA TYR A 131 6.74 27.74 -3.24
C TYR A 131 7.11 29.23 -3.25
N MET A 132 8.20 29.61 -2.56
CA MET A 132 8.66 30.99 -2.50
C MET A 132 9.35 31.46 -3.80
N VAL A 133 10.06 30.54 -4.49
CA VAL A 133 10.89 30.86 -5.66
C VAL A 133 10.11 30.83 -6.97
N GLU A 134 9.22 29.82 -7.14
CA GLU A 134 8.55 29.56 -8.42
C GLU A 134 7.20 30.31 -8.57
N GLY A 135 6.42 30.43 -7.50
CA GLY A 135 5.12 31.09 -7.57
C GLY A 135 4.03 30.29 -8.30
N GLN A 136 2.88 30.93 -8.49
CA GLN A 136 1.67 30.24 -8.96
C GLN A 136 1.68 29.83 -10.44
N GLU A 137 2.36 30.56 -11.29
CA GLU A 137 2.36 30.32 -12.75
C GLU A 137 3.06 29.01 -13.14
N SER A 138 4.01 28.56 -12.33
CA SER A 138 4.76 27.30 -12.54
C SER A 138 4.07 26.08 -11.92
N GLY A 139 2.85 26.20 -11.39
CA GLY A 139 2.14 25.12 -10.73
C GLY A 139 2.41 24.98 -9.22
N PHE A 140 3.29 25.81 -8.65
CA PHE A 140 3.57 25.83 -7.21
C PHE A 140 2.57 26.73 -6.47
N THR A 141 1.28 26.39 -6.58
CA THR A 141 0.15 27.22 -6.13
C THR A 141 -0.01 27.30 -4.62
N SER A 142 0.57 26.37 -3.88
CA SER A 142 0.50 26.31 -2.42
C SER A 142 1.66 25.52 -1.83
N ILE A 143 1.95 25.72 -0.53
CA ILE A 143 2.97 24.93 0.18
C ILE A 143 2.71 23.42 0.09
N PRO A 144 1.48 22.87 0.34
CA PRO A 144 1.20 21.46 0.17
C PRO A 144 1.48 20.93 -1.25
N GLN A 145 1.16 21.72 -2.28
CA GLN A 145 1.44 21.36 -3.68
C GLN A 145 2.95 21.29 -3.96
N SER A 146 3.70 22.22 -3.40
CA SER A 146 5.16 22.27 -3.51
C SER A 146 5.83 21.14 -2.72
N ILE A 147 5.28 20.76 -1.57
CA ILE A 147 5.70 19.57 -0.81
C ILE A 147 5.45 18.29 -1.62
N TYR A 148 4.30 18.17 -2.27
CA TYR A 148 4.02 17.06 -3.17
C TYR A 148 5.08 16.94 -4.26
N TRP A 149 5.40 18.05 -4.94
CA TRP A 149 6.49 18.10 -5.92
C TRP A 149 7.83 17.64 -5.33
N SER A 150 8.17 18.08 -4.12
CA SER A 150 9.41 17.69 -3.44
C SER A 150 9.46 16.20 -3.15
N ILE A 151 8.35 15.60 -2.72
CA ILE A 151 8.24 14.16 -2.51
C ILE A 151 8.47 13.43 -3.83
N VAL A 152 7.75 13.79 -4.89
CA VAL A 152 7.83 13.16 -6.21
C VAL A 152 9.25 13.26 -6.79
N THR A 153 9.94 14.37 -6.55
CA THR A 153 11.31 14.60 -7.02
C THR A 153 12.35 13.82 -6.23
N ILE A 154 12.31 13.89 -4.88
CA ILE A 154 13.27 13.18 -4.01
C ILE A 154 13.11 11.67 -4.12
N THR A 155 11.88 11.17 -4.27
CA THR A 155 11.63 9.73 -4.47
C THR A 155 11.96 9.25 -5.89
N THR A 156 12.46 10.14 -6.76
CA THR A 156 12.83 9.84 -8.16
C THR A 156 11.66 9.39 -9.05
N VAL A 157 10.41 9.63 -8.65
CA VAL A 157 9.22 9.28 -9.45
C VAL A 157 9.07 10.20 -10.64
N GLY A 158 9.15 11.54 -10.44
CA GLY A 158 9.22 12.52 -11.50
C GLY A 158 8.04 12.54 -12.47
N TYR A 159 6.78 12.66 -11.98
CA TYR A 159 5.61 12.71 -12.87
C TYR A 159 5.64 13.82 -13.91
N GLY A 160 6.33 14.94 -13.63
CA GLY A 160 6.46 16.06 -14.55
C GLY A 160 5.20 16.94 -14.67
N ASP A 161 4.21 16.72 -13.82
CA ASP A 161 2.97 17.50 -13.73
C ASP A 161 3.22 18.91 -13.18
N ILE A 162 4.25 19.06 -12.33
CA ILE A 162 4.77 20.32 -11.83
C ILE A 162 6.27 20.32 -12.03
N ALA A 163 6.82 21.41 -12.61
CA ALA A 163 8.24 21.55 -12.86
C ALA A 163 8.69 23.02 -12.70
N PRO A 164 9.90 23.27 -12.14
CA PRO A 164 10.40 24.62 -11.98
C PRO A 164 10.64 25.28 -13.34
N ALA A 165 10.17 26.52 -13.48
CA ALA A 165 10.38 27.36 -14.68
C ALA A 165 11.56 28.31 -14.51
N THR A 166 11.79 28.87 -13.31
CA THR A 166 12.84 29.83 -13.03
C THR A 166 14.23 29.18 -13.02
N THR A 167 15.27 29.98 -13.31
CA THR A 167 16.65 29.49 -13.26
C THR A 167 17.04 29.05 -11.84
N LEU A 168 16.61 29.79 -10.82
CA LEU A 168 16.89 29.49 -9.42
C LEU A 168 16.15 28.22 -8.99
N GLY A 169 14.87 28.06 -9.35
CA GLY A 169 14.11 26.85 -9.07
C GLY A 169 14.71 25.62 -9.74
N LYS A 170 15.19 25.72 -10.98
CA LYS A 170 15.91 24.63 -11.66
C LYS A 170 17.20 24.23 -10.96
N LEU A 171 17.93 25.21 -10.40
CA LEU A 171 19.14 24.94 -9.62
C LEU A 171 18.79 24.18 -8.32
N ILE A 172 17.75 24.63 -7.59
CA ILE A 172 17.26 23.95 -6.38
C ILE A 172 16.80 22.54 -6.72
N ALA A 173 16.07 22.37 -7.82
CA ALA A 173 15.61 21.06 -8.29
C ALA A 173 16.78 20.11 -8.61
N ALA A 174 17.83 20.59 -9.25
CA ALA A 174 19.01 19.78 -9.53
C ALA A 174 19.68 19.28 -8.23
N VAL A 175 19.82 20.14 -7.23
CA VAL A 175 20.34 19.75 -5.90
C VAL A 175 19.40 18.74 -5.24
N ALA A 176 18.08 18.96 -5.31
CA ALA A 176 17.07 18.04 -4.76
C ALA A 176 17.15 16.64 -5.41
N MET A 177 17.32 16.56 -6.72
CA MET A 177 17.45 15.30 -7.47
C MET A 177 18.71 14.53 -7.07
N LEU A 178 19.86 15.21 -6.98
CA LEU A 178 21.12 14.60 -6.53
C LEU A 178 21.01 14.09 -5.08
N THR A 179 20.38 14.88 -4.21
CA THR A 179 20.12 14.47 -2.82
C THR A 179 19.18 13.27 -2.76
N GLY A 180 18.12 13.27 -3.56
CA GLY A 180 17.15 12.15 -3.64
C GLY A 180 17.81 10.83 -4.00
N TYR A 181 18.72 10.83 -4.97
CA TYR A 181 19.49 9.65 -5.33
C TYR A 181 20.30 9.09 -4.15
N SER A 182 20.96 9.98 -3.40
CA SER A 182 21.75 9.59 -2.22
C SER A 182 20.88 9.08 -1.07
N ILE A 183 19.67 9.61 -0.91
CA ILE A 183 18.70 9.21 0.14
C ILE A 183 18.27 7.76 -0.02
N ILE A 184 18.07 7.25 -1.24
CA ILE A 184 17.65 5.85 -1.46
C ILE A 184 18.71 4.85 -1.02
N ALA A 185 19.99 5.19 -1.12
CA ALA A 185 21.09 4.31 -0.76
C ALA A 185 21.18 4.01 0.76
N VAL A 186 20.77 4.96 1.61
CA VAL A 186 20.95 4.85 3.07
C VAL A 186 20.09 3.74 3.70
N PRO A 187 18.76 3.67 3.52
CA PRO A 187 17.94 2.58 4.08
C PRO A 187 18.38 1.21 3.56
N THR A 188 18.73 1.13 2.28
CA THR A 188 19.21 -0.12 1.67
C THR A 188 20.49 -0.60 2.34
N GLY A 189 21.44 0.30 2.58
CA GLY A 189 22.68 -0.01 3.29
C GLY A 189 22.44 -0.44 4.74
N ILE A 190 21.57 0.25 5.47
CA ILE A 190 21.23 -0.08 6.87
C ILE A 190 20.62 -1.48 6.96
N ILE A 191 19.66 -1.80 6.10
CA ILE A 191 18.99 -3.11 6.10
C ILE A 191 19.95 -4.21 5.68
N SER A 192 20.81 -3.97 4.69
CA SER A 192 21.79 -4.96 4.22
C SER A 192 22.77 -5.39 5.31
N VAL A 193 23.22 -4.47 6.14
CA VAL A 193 24.11 -4.77 7.28
C VAL A 193 23.41 -5.58 8.37
N GLU A 194 22.10 -5.41 8.58
CA GLU A 194 21.35 -6.15 9.62
C GLU A 194 20.93 -7.56 9.15
N ILE A 195 20.94 -7.82 7.85
CA ILE A 195 20.59 -9.13 7.27
C ILE A 195 21.82 -10.02 7.08
N GLY A 196 23.02 -9.44 6.86
CA GLY A 196 24.28 -10.16 6.71
C GLY A 196 24.93 -10.52 8.02
#